data_01bc01b7e9a3a7eb01afc568af98bab5
#
_entry.id   01bc01b7e9a3a7eb01afc568af98bab5
#
_cell.length_a   1.000
_cell.length_b   1.000
_cell.length_c   1.000
_cell.angle_alpha   90.00
_cell.angle_beta   90.00
_cell.angle_gamma   90.00
#
_symmetry.space_group_name_H-M   'P 1'
#
loop_
_entity.id
_entity.type
_entity.pdbx_description
1 polymer ?
#
loop_
_entity_poly.entity_id
_entity_poly.type
_entity_poly.pdbx_seq_one_letter_code
_entity_poly.pdbx_strand_id
1 'polypeptide(L)'
;MFVTRHSPVTDAVLKDQLWTLYARSYARTAEEAVTHEMLDRLEFNDQLADATNRCWVVWEDNMPVGMTMIATDVRRTRWLSEHYFKKTYPQQFATNKVHYVVWAVVDPSYVTKGVSMFMARQAMAVEAREGSLLVFDMPESNQPNEQGGAAELMFRMARQVGGAQLIPLTIQRYYA
;
A
#
# COMPACT_ATOMS: atom_id res chain seq x y z
N MET A 1 17.15 -5.51 -8.52
CA MET A 1 15.73 -5.44 -8.06
C MET A 1 14.77 -5.47 -9.23
N PHE A 2 13.66 -6.18 -9.10
CA PHE A 2 12.51 -6.13 -10.03
C PHE A 2 11.21 -6.24 -9.22
N VAL A 3 10.07 -5.94 -9.87
CA VAL A 3 8.75 -5.96 -9.22
C VAL A 3 7.83 -6.92 -9.95
N THR A 4 7.09 -7.73 -9.20
CA THR A 4 6.00 -8.55 -9.71
C THR A 4 4.68 -8.14 -9.08
N ARG A 5 3.58 -8.37 -9.80
CA ARG A 5 2.21 -8.20 -9.31
C ARG A 5 1.49 -9.54 -9.34
N HIS A 6 0.88 -9.89 -8.23
CA HIS A 6 0.09 -11.11 -8.07
C HIS A 6 -1.35 -10.75 -7.69
N SER A 7 -2.32 -11.49 -8.25
CA SER A 7 -3.75 -11.33 -7.93
C SER A 7 -4.53 -12.56 -8.43
N PRO A 8 -4.88 -13.51 -7.57
CA PRO A 8 -4.41 -13.72 -6.20
C PRO A 8 -2.99 -14.33 -6.13
N VAL A 9 -2.43 -14.42 -4.92
CA VAL A 9 -1.25 -15.26 -4.64
C VAL A 9 -1.73 -16.66 -4.31
N THR A 10 -1.38 -17.66 -5.14
CA THR A 10 -1.83 -19.05 -4.96
C THR A 10 -0.70 -20.00 -4.54
N ASP A 11 0.53 -19.66 -4.88
CA ASP A 11 1.70 -20.48 -4.55
C ASP A 11 1.99 -20.50 -3.04
N ALA A 12 2.11 -21.71 -2.45
CA ALA A 12 2.29 -21.87 -1.02
C ALA A 12 3.68 -21.41 -0.55
N VAL A 13 4.72 -21.66 -1.35
CA VAL A 13 6.09 -21.25 -1.00
C VAL A 13 6.19 -19.74 -1.00
N LEU A 14 5.60 -19.10 -2.00
CA LEU A 14 5.53 -17.64 -2.05
C LEU A 14 4.78 -17.06 -0.85
N LYS A 15 3.62 -17.64 -0.47
CA LYS A 15 2.87 -17.21 0.72
C LYS A 15 3.72 -17.27 1.99
N ASP A 16 4.53 -18.31 2.16
CA ASP A 16 5.42 -18.46 3.32
C ASP A 16 6.54 -17.43 3.33
N GLN A 17 7.13 -17.16 2.18
CA GLN A 17 8.14 -16.11 2.03
C GLN A 17 7.58 -14.71 2.33
N LEU A 18 6.40 -14.42 1.78
CA LEU A 18 5.73 -13.14 2.01
C LEU A 18 5.29 -12.95 3.45
N TRP A 19 4.80 -14.02 4.11
CA TRP A 19 4.50 -13.97 5.53
C TRP A 19 5.74 -13.67 6.38
N THR A 20 6.85 -14.34 6.10
CA THR A 20 8.12 -14.11 6.82
C THR A 20 8.56 -12.66 6.68
N LEU A 21 8.47 -12.09 5.48
CA LEU A 21 8.76 -10.68 5.23
C LEU A 21 7.80 -9.78 6.01
N TYR A 22 6.47 -10.06 5.95
CA TYR A 22 5.44 -9.28 6.64
C TYR A 22 5.68 -9.25 8.15
N ALA A 23 5.75 -10.42 8.78
CA ALA A 23 5.89 -10.54 10.22
C ALA A 23 7.13 -9.80 10.75
N ARG A 24 8.28 -9.98 10.08
CA ARG A 24 9.53 -9.32 10.46
C ARG A 24 9.50 -7.80 10.29
N SER A 25 8.85 -7.33 9.23
CA SER A 25 8.88 -5.90 8.86
C SER A 25 7.79 -5.11 9.56
N TYR A 26 6.63 -5.73 9.82
CA TYR A 26 5.46 -5.03 10.36
C TYR A 26 5.44 -4.96 11.89
N ALA A 27 6.12 -5.87 12.58
CA ALA A 27 6.13 -5.92 14.04
C ALA A 27 6.47 -4.55 14.67
N ARG A 28 7.50 -3.88 14.14
CA ARG A 28 7.89 -2.54 14.61
C ARG A 28 6.79 -1.49 14.34
N THR A 29 6.13 -1.53 13.20
CA THR A 29 5.05 -0.59 12.86
C THR A 29 3.87 -0.78 13.79
N ALA A 30 3.53 -2.02 14.15
CA ALA A 30 2.45 -2.33 15.08
C ALA A 30 2.73 -1.83 16.51
N GLU A 31 3.99 -1.80 16.93
CA GLU A 31 4.38 -1.25 18.23
C GLU A 31 4.32 0.29 18.29
N GLU A 32 4.54 0.95 17.15
CA GLU A 32 4.66 2.42 17.05
C GLU A 32 3.33 3.11 16.63
N ALA A 33 2.37 2.37 16.06
CA ALA A 33 1.17 2.97 15.47
C ALA A 33 -0.13 2.50 16.15
N VAL A 34 -0.92 3.45 16.62
CA VAL A 34 -2.20 3.20 17.32
C VAL A 34 -3.23 2.44 16.46
N THR A 35 -3.13 2.53 15.14
CA THR A 35 -4.16 2.03 14.21
C THR A 35 -3.72 0.87 13.33
N HIS A 36 -2.46 0.49 13.39
CA HIS A 36 -1.91 -0.53 12.50
C HIS A 36 -1.62 -1.81 13.27
N GLU A 37 -2.68 -2.53 13.62
CA GLU A 37 -2.53 -3.86 14.21
C GLU A 37 -1.96 -4.84 13.16
N MET A 38 -1.08 -5.71 13.61
CA MET A 38 -0.50 -6.73 12.76
C MET A 38 -1.54 -7.81 12.47
N LEU A 39 -1.70 -8.16 11.20
CA LEU A 39 -2.55 -9.28 10.80
C LEU A 39 -2.00 -10.59 11.38
N ASP A 40 -2.89 -11.49 11.74
CA ASP A 40 -2.51 -12.87 11.98
C ASP A 40 -2.24 -13.60 10.65
N ARG A 41 -1.72 -14.82 10.74
CA ARG A 41 -1.37 -15.63 9.56
C ARG A 41 -2.59 -15.96 8.70
N LEU A 42 -3.74 -16.18 9.29
CA LEU A 42 -4.96 -16.53 8.57
C LEU A 42 -5.48 -15.33 7.79
N GLU A 43 -5.62 -14.18 8.45
CA GLU A 43 -6.04 -12.91 7.85
C GLU A 43 -5.11 -12.50 6.70
N PHE A 44 -3.80 -12.65 6.89
CA PHE A 44 -2.81 -12.40 5.85
C PHE A 44 -3.02 -13.30 4.62
N ASN A 45 -3.21 -14.59 4.83
CA ASN A 45 -3.46 -15.55 3.75
C ASN A 45 -4.78 -15.28 3.04
N ASP A 46 -5.82 -14.87 3.75
CA ASP A 46 -7.12 -14.51 3.17
C ASP A 46 -6.98 -13.28 2.28
N GLN A 47 -6.22 -12.28 2.69
CA GLN A 47 -5.93 -11.11 1.84
C GLN A 47 -5.15 -11.49 0.58
N LEU A 48 -4.19 -12.40 0.66
CA LEU A 48 -3.43 -12.90 -0.49
C LEU A 48 -4.29 -13.74 -1.45
N ALA A 49 -5.27 -14.47 -0.92
CA ALA A 49 -6.17 -15.32 -1.70
C ALA A 49 -7.29 -14.54 -2.41
N ASP A 50 -7.58 -13.32 -1.96
CA ASP A 50 -8.63 -12.50 -2.55
C ASP A 50 -8.19 -11.95 -3.92
N ALA A 51 -8.88 -12.37 -4.97
CA ALA A 51 -8.61 -11.94 -6.34
C ALA A 51 -8.91 -10.45 -6.60
N THR A 52 -9.60 -9.76 -5.68
CA THR A 52 -9.78 -8.30 -5.74
C THR A 52 -8.61 -7.53 -5.13
N ASN A 53 -7.64 -8.23 -4.56
CA ASN A 53 -6.43 -7.64 -4.05
C ASN A 53 -5.27 -7.80 -5.04
N ARG A 54 -4.40 -6.80 -5.07
CA ARG A 54 -3.14 -6.80 -5.84
C ARG A 54 -1.98 -6.78 -4.87
N CYS A 55 -1.21 -7.87 -4.83
CA CYS A 55 0.04 -7.94 -4.07
C CYS A 55 1.20 -7.58 -4.99
N TRP A 56 1.86 -6.47 -4.70
CA TRP A 56 3.08 -6.07 -5.38
C TRP A 56 4.28 -6.51 -4.55
N VAL A 57 5.26 -7.17 -5.19
CA VAL A 57 6.43 -7.73 -4.50
C VAL A 57 7.69 -7.24 -5.18
N VAL A 58 8.60 -6.67 -4.40
CA VAL A 58 9.96 -6.30 -4.83
C VAL A 58 10.91 -7.44 -4.49
N TRP A 59 11.70 -7.81 -5.48
CA TRP A 59 12.66 -8.91 -5.41
C TRP A 59 14.09 -8.41 -5.51
N GLU A 60 14.95 -8.97 -4.70
CA GLU A 60 16.42 -8.89 -4.79
C GLU A 60 16.98 -10.28 -4.57
N ASP A 61 17.85 -10.76 -5.49
CA ASP A 61 18.49 -12.09 -5.41
C ASP A 61 17.49 -13.23 -5.11
N ASN A 62 16.34 -13.23 -5.80
CA ASN A 62 15.25 -14.20 -5.64
C ASN A 62 14.58 -14.20 -4.25
N MET A 63 14.82 -13.19 -3.43
CA MET A 63 14.17 -13.01 -2.13
C MET A 63 13.20 -11.80 -2.18
N PRO A 64 12.00 -11.90 -1.58
CA PRO A 64 11.14 -10.75 -1.45
C PRO A 64 11.70 -9.81 -0.38
N VAL A 65 11.95 -8.55 -0.77
CA VAL A 65 12.54 -7.51 0.11
C VAL A 65 11.60 -6.34 0.38
N GLY A 66 10.47 -6.31 -0.27
CA GLY A 66 9.39 -5.35 -0.01
C GLY A 66 8.11 -5.82 -0.66
N MET A 67 6.97 -5.44 -0.09
CA MET A 67 5.67 -5.73 -0.68
C MET A 67 4.62 -4.72 -0.23
N THR A 68 3.56 -4.59 -1.04
CA THR A 68 2.36 -3.83 -0.68
C THR A 68 1.11 -4.55 -1.15
N MET A 69 0.04 -4.42 -0.39
CA MET A 69 -1.28 -4.91 -0.73
C MET A 69 -2.18 -3.75 -1.12
N ILE A 70 -2.77 -3.83 -2.29
CA ILE A 70 -3.75 -2.86 -2.79
C ILE A 70 -5.09 -3.58 -2.97
N ALA A 71 -6.09 -3.18 -2.19
CA ALA A 71 -7.47 -3.60 -2.39
C ALA A 71 -8.08 -2.78 -3.55
N THR A 72 -8.65 -3.47 -4.55
CA THR A 72 -9.21 -2.82 -5.74
C THR A 72 -10.72 -2.63 -5.66
N ASP A 73 -11.35 -3.04 -4.57
CA ASP A 73 -12.77 -2.80 -4.30
C ASP A 73 -12.96 -2.15 -2.92
N VAL A 74 -13.19 -0.85 -2.92
CA VAL A 74 -13.38 -0.07 -1.68
C VAL A 74 -14.55 -0.58 -0.84
N ARG A 75 -15.57 -1.21 -1.43
CA ARG A 75 -16.73 -1.76 -0.73
C ARG A 75 -16.39 -2.96 0.16
N ARG A 76 -15.23 -3.57 -0.07
CA ARG A 76 -14.72 -4.70 0.71
C ARG A 76 -13.69 -4.30 1.76
N THR A 77 -13.35 -3.02 1.83
CA THR A 77 -12.44 -2.50 2.86
C THR A 77 -13.22 -2.04 4.09
N ARG A 78 -12.67 -2.26 5.28
CA ARG A 78 -13.27 -1.79 6.54
C ARG A 78 -12.83 -0.37 6.92
N TRP A 79 -11.81 0.16 6.25
CA TRP A 79 -11.13 1.38 6.67
C TRP A 79 -11.59 2.62 5.91
N LEU A 80 -12.30 2.45 4.80
CA LEU A 80 -12.75 3.54 3.97
C LEU A 80 -14.28 3.62 3.92
N SER A 81 -14.82 4.85 3.91
CA SER A 81 -16.25 5.08 3.78
C SER A 81 -16.71 4.96 2.34
N GLU A 82 -17.45 3.91 2.02
CA GLU A 82 -18.10 3.74 0.72
C GLU A 82 -18.96 4.95 0.33
N HIS A 83 -19.74 5.48 1.28
CA HIS A 83 -20.62 6.62 1.06
C HIS A 83 -19.84 7.90 0.68
N TYR A 84 -18.69 8.12 1.29
CA TYR A 84 -17.82 9.23 0.95
C TYR A 84 -17.35 9.15 -0.51
N PHE A 85 -16.81 8.00 -0.92
CA PHE A 85 -16.30 7.84 -2.29
C PHE A 85 -17.41 7.85 -3.33
N LYS A 86 -18.56 7.25 -3.05
CA LYS A 86 -19.73 7.32 -3.92
C LYS A 86 -20.21 8.77 -4.16
N LYS A 87 -20.13 9.61 -3.14
CA LYS A 87 -20.54 11.03 -3.23
C LYS A 87 -19.46 11.90 -3.89
N THR A 88 -18.19 11.71 -3.50
CA THR A 88 -17.12 12.64 -3.86
C THR A 88 -16.45 12.26 -5.18
N TYR A 89 -16.36 10.96 -5.48
CA TYR A 89 -15.71 10.40 -6.67
C TYR A 89 -16.64 9.40 -7.40
N PRO A 90 -17.84 9.84 -7.84
CA PRO A 90 -18.89 8.94 -8.35
C PRO A 90 -18.44 8.13 -9.57
N GLN A 91 -17.61 8.69 -10.44
CA GLN A 91 -17.13 7.98 -11.65
C GLN A 91 -16.19 6.83 -11.29
N GLN A 92 -15.19 7.11 -10.45
CA GLN A 92 -14.23 6.09 -10.00
C GLN A 92 -14.95 5.03 -9.17
N PHE A 93 -15.89 5.43 -8.32
CA PHE A 93 -16.69 4.51 -7.54
C PHE A 93 -17.54 3.58 -8.42
N ALA A 94 -18.26 4.13 -9.40
CA ALA A 94 -19.13 3.36 -10.29
C ALA A 94 -18.36 2.38 -11.19
N THR A 95 -17.12 2.70 -11.55
CA THR A 95 -16.26 1.88 -12.39
C THR A 95 -15.29 1.00 -11.59
N ASN A 96 -15.46 0.91 -10.27
CA ASN A 96 -14.58 0.17 -9.37
C ASN A 96 -13.09 0.59 -9.49
N LYS A 97 -12.85 1.90 -9.52
CA LYS A 97 -11.55 2.54 -9.67
C LYS A 97 -11.14 3.32 -8.40
N VAL A 98 -11.71 2.98 -7.24
CA VAL A 98 -11.25 3.45 -5.93
C VAL A 98 -10.49 2.31 -5.28
N HIS A 99 -9.17 2.42 -5.29
CA HIS A 99 -8.26 1.40 -4.78
C HIS A 99 -7.60 1.90 -3.49
N TYR A 100 -7.32 0.99 -2.56
CA TYR A 100 -6.74 1.33 -1.26
C TYR A 100 -5.47 0.54 -0.97
N VAL A 101 -4.41 1.23 -0.61
CA VAL A 101 -3.18 0.61 -0.09
C VAL A 101 -3.45 0.16 1.33
N VAL A 102 -3.69 -1.13 1.53
CA VAL A 102 -4.04 -1.72 2.83
C VAL A 102 -2.85 -1.68 3.77
N TRP A 103 -1.67 -2.04 3.27
CA TRP A 103 -0.40 -1.98 3.97
C TRP A 103 0.76 -2.04 2.96
N ALA A 104 1.92 -1.58 3.42
CA ALA A 104 3.17 -1.69 2.70
C ALA A 104 4.31 -1.97 3.70
N VAL A 105 5.17 -2.92 3.36
CA VAL A 105 6.32 -3.29 4.19
C VAL A 105 7.58 -3.40 3.35
N VAL A 106 8.70 -3.10 3.99
CA VAL A 106 10.05 -3.28 3.44
C VAL A 106 10.91 -3.95 4.49
N ASP A 107 11.70 -4.92 4.06
CA ASP A 107 12.68 -5.57 4.91
C ASP A 107 13.55 -4.52 5.62
N PRO A 108 13.72 -4.58 6.94
CA PRO A 108 14.50 -3.59 7.70
C PRO A 108 15.91 -3.34 7.16
N SER A 109 16.55 -4.36 6.58
CA SER A 109 17.89 -4.23 5.96
C SER A 109 17.88 -3.54 4.59
N TYR A 110 16.69 -3.24 4.05
CA TYR A 110 16.50 -2.59 2.75
C TYR A 110 15.81 -1.23 2.81
N VAL A 111 15.43 -0.75 3.98
CA VAL A 111 14.71 0.53 4.16
C VAL A 111 15.45 1.71 3.51
N THR A 112 16.78 1.77 3.64
CA THR A 112 17.60 2.85 3.07
C THR A 112 17.99 2.62 1.60
N LYS A 113 17.64 1.48 1.01
CA LYS A 113 18.03 1.11 -0.36
C LYS A 113 17.02 1.52 -1.42
N GLY A 114 16.02 2.32 -1.07
CA GLY A 114 15.02 2.85 -2.00
C GLY A 114 13.96 1.86 -2.45
N VAL A 115 13.81 0.70 -1.79
CA VAL A 115 12.83 -0.34 -2.13
C VAL A 115 11.40 0.18 -2.08
N SER A 116 11.02 0.94 -1.04
CA SER A 116 9.69 1.53 -0.91
C SER A 116 9.37 2.48 -2.07
N MET A 117 10.35 3.30 -2.47
CA MET A 117 10.20 4.24 -3.58
C MET A 117 10.08 3.52 -4.93
N PHE A 118 10.86 2.48 -5.12
CA PHE A 118 10.81 1.67 -6.34
C PHE A 118 9.45 0.97 -6.47
N MET A 119 8.96 0.36 -5.40
CA MET A 119 7.66 -0.29 -5.33
C MET A 119 6.51 0.70 -5.58
N ALA A 120 6.50 1.80 -4.85
CA ALA A 120 5.45 2.80 -4.95
C ALA A 120 5.38 3.40 -6.36
N ARG A 121 6.52 3.69 -7.00
CA ARG A 121 6.56 4.18 -8.38
C ARG A 121 5.94 3.19 -9.37
N GLN A 122 6.24 1.90 -9.23
CA GLN A 122 5.70 0.87 -10.12
C GLN A 122 4.18 0.71 -9.95
N ALA A 123 3.72 0.64 -8.69
CA ALA A 123 2.29 0.54 -8.40
C ALA A 123 1.53 1.78 -8.88
N MET A 124 1.98 2.99 -8.53
CA MET A 124 1.37 4.25 -8.98
C MET A 124 1.29 4.38 -10.50
N ALA A 125 2.34 3.95 -11.22
CA ALA A 125 2.34 4.02 -12.67
C ALA A 125 1.25 3.15 -13.31
N VAL A 126 0.94 2.01 -12.72
CA VAL A 126 -0.15 1.14 -13.19
C VAL A 126 -1.49 1.74 -12.82
N GLU A 127 -1.68 2.15 -11.57
CA GLU A 127 -2.93 2.72 -11.09
C GLU A 127 -3.30 4.01 -11.86
N ALA A 128 -2.33 4.89 -12.12
CA ALA A 128 -2.53 6.10 -12.91
C ALA A 128 -2.94 5.78 -14.37
N ARG A 129 -2.29 4.82 -15.02
CA ARG A 129 -2.66 4.38 -16.37
C ARG A 129 -4.07 3.77 -16.45
N GLU A 130 -4.49 3.11 -15.38
CA GLU A 130 -5.83 2.53 -15.28
C GLU A 130 -6.89 3.58 -14.91
N GLY A 131 -6.51 4.82 -14.59
CA GLY A 131 -7.40 5.89 -14.14
C GLY A 131 -7.96 5.68 -12.76
N SER A 132 -7.25 4.95 -11.90
CA SER A 132 -7.67 4.64 -10.55
C SER A 132 -7.38 5.81 -9.59
N LEU A 133 -8.27 6.01 -8.62
CA LEU A 133 -8.01 6.80 -7.43
C LEU A 133 -7.33 5.89 -6.41
N LEU A 134 -6.02 6.01 -6.24
CA LEU A 134 -5.26 5.24 -5.26
C LEU A 134 -5.25 5.98 -3.93
N VAL A 135 -5.96 5.44 -2.95
CA VAL A 135 -6.05 5.97 -1.58
C VAL A 135 -5.01 5.27 -0.70
N PHE A 136 -4.36 6.01 0.15
CA PHE A 136 -3.46 5.49 1.18
C PHE A 136 -3.45 6.42 2.38
N ASP A 137 -3.11 5.91 3.52
CA ASP A 137 -2.84 6.65 4.75
C ASP A 137 -1.38 6.51 5.16
N MET A 138 -0.93 7.43 5.97
CA MET A 138 0.40 7.39 6.58
C MET A 138 0.39 8.09 7.93
N PRO A 139 1.22 7.66 8.88
CA PRO A 139 1.38 8.33 10.16
C PRO A 139 1.77 9.81 9.99
N GLU A 140 1.34 10.67 10.92
CA GLU A 140 1.69 12.10 10.89
C GLU A 140 3.19 12.32 10.95
N SER A 141 3.93 11.43 11.61
CA SER A 141 5.40 11.43 11.65
C SER A 141 6.06 11.30 10.26
N ASN A 142 5.34 10.76 9.29
CA ASN A 142 5.79 10.60 7.90
C ASN A 142 5.35 11.78 7.00
N GLN A 143 4.63 12.77 7.55
CA GLN A 143 4.22 13.96 6.80
C GLN A 143 5.43 14.81 6.41
N PRO A 144 5.29 15.69 5.39
CA PRO A 144 6.36 16.60 5.01
C PRO A 144 6.78 17.47 6.19
N ASN A 145 8.06 17.54 6.41
CA ASN A 145 8.70 18.48 7.35
C ASN A 145 9.76 19.29 6.58
N GLU A 146 10.48 20.17 7.26
CA GLU A 146 11.54 21.01 6.66
C GLU A 146 12.64 20.18 5.96
N GLN A 147 12.80 18.90 6.33
CA GLN A 147 13.78 17.97 5.75
C GLN A 147 13.20 17.11 4.64
N GLY A 148 11.87 17.21 4.36
CA GLY A 148 11.14 16.38 3.43
C GLY A 148 10.80 15.01 4.02
N GLY A 149 9.52 14.68 4.18
CA GLY A 149 9.04 13.39 4.68
C GLY A 149 8.64 12.42 3.55
N ALA A 150 8.12 11.26 3.93
CA ALA A 150 7.63 10.27 2.99
C ALA A 150 6.52 10.83 2.08
N ALA A 151 5.65 11.70 2.60
CA ALA A 151 4.62 12.35 1.81
C ALA A 151 5.21 13.23 0.69
N GLU A 152 6.27 14.01 0.97
CA GLU A 152 6.92 14.83 -0.08
C GLU A 152 7.55 13.96 -1.17
N LEU A 153 8.11 12.82 -0.82
CA LEU A 153 8.60 11.83 -1.79
C LEU A 153 7.47 11.28 -2.65
N MET A 154 6.32 10.97 -2.05
CA MET A 154 5.12 10.52 -2.77
C MET A 154 4.58 11.61 -3.72
N PHE A 155 4.56 12.88 -3.29
CA PHE A 155 4.22 14.01 -4.16
C PHE A 155 5.15 14.13 -5.38
N ARG A 156 6.45 14.02 -5.15
CA ARG A 156 7.44 14.07 -6.25
C ARG A 156 7.28 12.90 -7.20
N MET A 157 7.02 11.69 -6.70
CA MET A 157 6.74 10.53 -7.54
C MET A 157 5.46 10.70 -8.36
N ALA A 158 4.38 11.14 -7.74
CA ALA A 158 3.11 11.35 -8.43
C ALA A 158 3.29 12.29 -9.63
N ARG A 159 4.06 13.38 -9.48
CA ARG A 159 4.38 14.30 -10.59
C ARG A 159 5.19 13.64 -11.70
N GLN A 160 6.07 12.67 -11.37
CA GLN A 160 6.90 11.96 -12.36
C GLN A 160 6.15 10.88 -13.12
N VAL A 161 5.09 10.35 -12.53
CA VAL A 161 4.24 9.29 -13.10
C VAL A 161 3.15 9.87 -14.01
N GLY A 162 3.35 10.94 -14.68
CA GLY A 162 2.47 11.53 -15.69
C GLY A 162 0.96 11.43 -15.45
N GLY A 163 0.31 12.54 -15.11
CA GLY A 163 -1.13 12.58 -14.85
C GLY A 163 -1.58 12.21 -13.43
N ALA A 164 -0.67 11.76 -12.55
CA ALA A 164 -1.00 11.51 -11.16
C ALA A 164 -1.03 12.82 -10.35
N GLN A 165 -2.08 13.00 -9.55
CA GLN A 165 -2.20 14.06 -8.56
C GLN A 165 -2.29 13.45 -7.17
N LEU A 166 -1.62 14.04 -6.18
CA LEU A 166 -1.80 13.71 -4.78
C LEU A 166 -2.70 14.76 -4.13
N ILE A 167 -3.81 14.31 -3.54
CA ILE A 167 -4.83 15.17 -2.94
C ILE A 167 -4.99 14.77 -1.48
N PRO A 168 -4.71 15.65 -0.50
CA PRO A 168 -5.03 15.37 0.89
C PRO A 168 -6.54 15.22 1.08
N LEU A 169 -6.99 14.12 1.69
CA LEU A 169 -8.39 13.86 1.95
C LEU A 169 -8.79 14.23 3.38
N THR A 170 -8.00 13.80 4.37
CA THR A 170 -8.28 14.04 5.79
C THR A 170 -7.02 13.85 6.64
N ILE A 171 -7.07 14.38 7.86
CA ILE A 171 -6.09 14.11 8.92
C ILE A 171 -6.87 13.57 10.12
N GLN A 172 -6.41 12.47 10.69
CA GLN A 172 -7.00 11.88 11.89
C GLN A 172 -5.96 11.89 13.02
N ARG A 173 -6.40 12.33 14.20
CA ARG A 173 -5.58 12.37 15.42
C ARG A 173 -6.24 11.53 16.51
N TYR A 174 -5.42 10.82 17.26
CA TYR A 174 -5.84 10.02 18.42
C TYR A 174 -5.37 10.72 19.68
N TYR A 175 -6.21 10.71 20.71
CA TYR A 175 -5.95 11.32 22.02
C TYR A 175 -6.21 10.25 23.09
N ALA A 176 -5.30 10.11 24.04
CA ALA A 176 -5.45 9.25 25.21
C ALA A 176 -5.63 10.08 26.48
#